data_d7c3c77c629e24cdda243c303370ffd6
#
_entry.id   d7c3c77c629e24cdda243c303370ffd6
#
_cell.length_a   1.000
_cell.length_b   1.000
_cell.length_c   1.000
_cell.angle_alpha   90.00
_cell.angle_beta   90.00
_cell.angle_gamma   90.00
#
_symmetry.space_group_name_H-M   'P 1'
#
loop_
_entity.id
_entity.type
_entity.pdbx_description
1 polymer ?
#
loop_
_entity_poly.entity_id
_entity_poly.type
_entity_poly.pdbx_seq_one_letter_code
_entity_poly.pdbx_strand_id
1 'polypeptide(L)'
;MKLRRIALAVALCALSGCSGQDGGTLDLSSEADLSGLTLATTKGSYYLDKFSKRPDVDLFVANSESDGVQAVLSGMADVFVGDEVTLTPEDMDRLGVKLAFRGEETFDVAFAVNKDDKAFKRRLDAFLSSAPLEDIIAYWRDGGPAVEEPAWEVDPEAAPLVDICVTDLSPVSYIGDEGEWMGFDIDILRRFSHSVGRDFEVRFQDLTSAIIALQTGEADCISGCLLVTEERKSSVGFSIPYYTCQPAYFIADQDHKIPMEMGERLKRNLVTDGRWKLIARGLLETVKITLLSILLGTVLGAGICACLRSRRKWVRSLARLYGSFINGMPTLVLLLIMFYVVLAGTGISASLVAVITFALCFASSAGRIFDTSISSVSKGQREAGLALGFTPFKTFTGIVFPQALKNGLPNFAGECVSLLKGTSIVGYIAIQDLTRAVDLIRGRTYDALVPLLIVTVLYFVLAWLIRLSLNLFLKK
;
A
#
# COMPACT_ATOMS: atom_id res chain seq x y z
N MET A 1 31.22 -3.06 -20.41
CA MET A 1 30.50 -3.50 -21.61
C MET A 1 29.19 -4.23 -21.34
N LYS A 2 29.08 -5.11 -20.32
CA LYS A 2 27.83 -5.84 -20.03
C LYS A 2 26.66 -4.96 -19.55
N LEU A 3 26.90 -3.93 -18.72
CA LEU A 3 25.84 -3.01 -18.28
C LEU A 3 25.20 -2.16 -19.40
N ARG A 4 26.00 -1.75 -20.41
CA ARG A 4 25.47 -1.02 -21.57
C ARG A 4 24.57 -1.90 -22.45
N ARG A 5 24.84 -3.20 -22.52
CA ARG A 5 24.01 -4.15 -23.30
C ARG A 5 22.68 -4.47 -22.58
N ILE A 6 22.68 -4.52 -21.25
CA ILE A 6 21.46 -4.71 -20.45
C ILE A 6 20.56 -3.46 -20.52
N ALA A 7 21.14 -2.27 -20.41
CA ALA A 7 20.40 -1.01 -20.58
C ALA A 7 19.81 -0.86 -21.99
N LEU A 8 20.55 -1.29 -23.02
CA LEU A 8 20.06 -1.27 -24.41
C LEU A 8 18.98 -2.32 -24.67
N ALA A 9 19.06 -3.49 -24.03
CA ALA A 9 18.02 -4.52 -24.13
C ALA A 9 16.72 -4.10 -23.44
N VAL A 10 16.80 -3.47 -22.26
CA VAL A 10 15.63 -2.92 -21.55
C VAL A 10 15.01 -1.75 -22.35
N ALA A 11 15.81 -0.90 -22.96
CA ALA A 11 15.32 0.18 -23.83
C ALA A 11 14.69 -0.34 -25.14
N LEU A 12 15.23 -1.43 -25.70
CA LEU A 12 14.67 -2.06 -26.90
C LEU A 12 13.36 -2.81 -26.62
N CYS A 13 13.21 -3.48 -25.45
CA CYS A 13 11.95 -4.07 -25.05
C CYS A 13 10.86 -3.03 -24.77
N ALA A 14 11.22 -1.83 -24.31
CA ALA A 14 10.29 -0.73 -24.12
C ALA A 14 9.82 -0.09 -25.46
N LEU A 15 10.59 -0.26 -26.53
CA LEU A 15 10.30 0.29 -27.86
C LEU A 15 9.57 -0.69 -28.81
N SER A 16 9.55 -1.98 -28.50
CA SER A 16 8.93 -3.02 -29.34
C SER A 16 7.51 -3.42 -28.90
N GLY A 17 6.93 -2.74 -27.92
CA GLY A 17 5.59 -3.02 -27.38
C GLY A 17 4.42 -2.34 -28.09
N CYS A 18 4.60 -1.75 -29.28
CA CYS A 18 3.51 -1.11 -30.03
C CYS A 18 3.40 -1.70 -31.42
N SER A 19 2.90 -2.92 -31.55
CA SER A 19 2.24 -3.37 -32.77
C SER A 19 0.74 -3.26 -32.55
N GLY A 20 0.17 -2.10 -32.91
CA GLY A 20 -1.26 -1.88 -32.87
C GLY A 20 -1.95 -2.88 -33.81
N GLN A 21 -2.90 -3.63 -33.26
CA GLN A 21 -3.96 -4.21 -34.07
C GLN A 21 -4.82 -3.03 -34.58
N ASP A 22 -5.18 -3.09 -35.88
CA ASP A 22 -6.19 -2.20 -36.47
C ASP A 22 -7.53 -2.40 -35.74
N GLY A 23 -7.76 -1.61 -34.68
CA GLY A 23 -9.01 -1.62 -33.94
C GLY A 23 -10.00 -0.69 -34.62
N GLY A 24 -11.03 -1.26 -35.23
CA GLY A 24 -12.22 -0.49 -35.60
C GLY A 24 -12.78 0.22 -34.36
N THR A 25 -13.40 1.39 -34.54
CA THR A 25 -14.11 2.11 -33.46
C THR A 25 -15.13 1.17 -32.82
N LEU A 26 -14.90 0.77 -31.56
CA LEU A 26 -15.87 0.03 -30.78
C LEU A 26 -17.08 0.91 -30.54
N ASP A 27 -18.22 0.53 -31.12
CA ASP A 27 -19.52 1.18 -30.88
C ASP A 27 -20.33 0.27 -29.98
N LEU A 28 -20.35 0.57 -28.68
CA LEU A 28 -21.03 -0.20 -27.65
C LEU A 28 -22.16 0.62 -27.08
N SER A 29 -23.34 0.00 -26.96
CA SER A 29 -24.55 0.65 -26.47
C SER A 29 -25.16 -0.07 -25.27
N SER A 30 -24.78 -1.31 -25.01
CA SER A 30 -25.34 -2.16 -23.97
C SER A 30 -24.40 -3.25 -23.50
N GLU A 31 -24.72 -3.90 -22.39
CA GLU A 31 -23.97 -5.06 -21.89
C GLU A 31 -24.02 -6.28 -22.84
N ALA A 32 -24.97 -6.32 -23.78
CA ALA A 32 -25.04 -7.40 -24.76
C ALA A 32 -23.88 -7.33 -25.76
N ASP A 33 -23.37 -6.12 -26.02
CA ASP A 33 -22.28 -5.88 -26.98
C ASP A 33 -20.90 -6.28 -26.43
N LEU A 34 -20.81 -6.69 -25.17
CA LEU A 34 -19.56 -7.09 -24.51
C LEU A 34 -19.11 -8.51 -24.90
N SER A 35 -19.94 -9.29 -25.59
CA SER A 35 -19.62 -10.66 -25.98
C SER A 35 -18.38 -10.73 -26.88
N GLY A 36 -17.40 -11.54 -26.49
CA GLY A 36 -16.11 -11.71 -27.20
C GLY A 36 -15.11 -10.60 -26.93
N LEU A 37 -15.41 -9.66 -26.06
CA LEU A 37 -14.48 -8.60 -25.65
C LEU A 37 -13.79 -8.94 -24.32
N THR A 38 -12.62 -8.31 -24.11
CA THR A 38 -11.90 -8.35 -22.83
C THR A 38 -12.35 -7.16 -21.96
N LEU A 39 -13.03 -7.47 -20.85
CA LEU A 39 -13.52 -6.51 -19.89
C LEU A 39 -12.56 -6.38 -18.72
N ALA A 40 -12.00 -5.19 -18.52
CA ALA A 40 -11.24 -4.87 -17.32
C ALA A 40 -12.17 -4.49 -16.17
N THR A 41 -11.91 -5.04 -14.99
CA THR A 41 -12.62 -4.69 -13.75
C THR A 41 -11.68 -4.84 -12.54
N THR A 42 -12.00 -4.17 -11.45
CA THR A 42 -11.15 -4.19 -10.26
C THR A 42 -11.41 -5.42 -9.39
N LYS A 43 -10.35 -5.92 -8.76
CA LYS A 43 -10.40 -7.02 -7.82
C LYS A 43 -11.30 -6.67 -6.63
N GLY A 44 -12.22 -7.58 -6.28
CA GLY A 44 -13.18 -7.39 -5.18
C GLY A 44 -14.33 -6.43 -5.51
N SER A 45 -14.46 -5.97 -6.76
CA SER A 45 -15.61 -5.19 -7.20
C SER A 45 -16.83 -6.08 -7.44
N TYR A 46 -18.01 -5.50 -7.35
CA TYR A 46 -19.25 -6.14 -7.76
C TYR A 46 -19.18 -6.64 -9.22
N TYR A 47 -18.54 -5.86 -10.08
CA TYR A 47 -18.45 -6.18 -11.52
C TYR A 47 -17.64 -7.43 -11.79
N LEU A 48 -16.59 -7.70 -11.01
CA LEU A 48 -15.84 -8.95 -11.12
C LEU A 48 -16.74 -10.15 -10.86
N ASP A 49 -17.55 -10.11 -9.80
CA ASP A 49 -18.45 -11.22 -9.46
C ASP A 49 -19.58 -11.36 -10.49
N LYS A 50 -20.11 -10.26 -10.99
CA LYS A 50 -21.14 -10.25 -12.04
C LYS A 50 -20.63 -10.91 -13.32
N PHE A 51 -19.50 -10.43 -13.84
CA PHE A 51 -18.97 -10.88 -15.14
C PHE A 51 -18.21 -12.19 -15.09
N SER A 52 -17.73 -12.64 -13.92
CA SER A 52 -17.15 -13.99 -13.77
C SER A 52 -18.14 -15.13 -14.10
N LYS A 53 -19.43 -14.83 -14.10
CA LYS A 53 -20.52 -15.76 -14.45
C LYS A 53 -20.86 -15.75 -15.94
N ARG A 54 -20.23 -14.86 -16.73
CA ARG A 54 -20.46 -14.71 -18.17
C ARG A 54 -19.26 -15.31 -18.95
N PRO A 55 -19.42 -16.54 -19.49
CA PRO A 55 -18.33 -17.22 -20.20
C PRO A 55 -18.03 -16.63 -21.59
N ASP A 56 -18.87 -15.71 -22.06
CA ASP A 56 -18.74 -15.01 -23.34
C ASP A 56 -17.93 -13.72 -23.24
N VAL A 57 -17.44 -13.34 -22.03
CA VAL A 57 -16.64 -12.16 -21.79
C VAL A 57 -15.32 -12.59 -21.15
N ASP A 58 -14.20 -12.18 -21.73
CA ASP A 58 -12.88 -12.38 -21.13
C ASP A 58 -12.63 -11.31 -20.06
N LEU A 59 -12.06 -11.73 -18.89
CA LEU A 59 -11.85 -10.81 -17.78
C LEU A 59 -10.38 -10.46 -17.57
N PHE A 60 -10.09 -9.19 -17.56
CA PHE A 60 -8.84 -8.62 -17.06
C PHE A 60 -9.06 -8.08 -15.64
N VAL A 61 -8.49 -8.78 -14.65
CA VAL A 61 -8.64 -8.38 -13.23
C VAL A 61 -7.55 -7.40 -12.85
N ALA A 62 -7.93 -6.13 -12.72
CA ALA A 62 -7.04 -5.04 -12.30
C ALA A 62 -6.93 -4.96 -10.78
N ASN A 63 -5.81 -4.45 -10.27
CA ASN A 63 -5.65 -4.23 -8.82
C ASN A 63 -6.26 -2.90 -8.35
N SER A 64 -6.45 -1.95 -9.27
CA SER A 64 -7.05 -0.64 -9.03
C SER A 64 -7.81 -0.18 -10.27
N GLU A 65 -8.66 0.84 -10.11
CA GLU A 65 -9.37 1.47 -11.23
C GLU A 65 -8.39 2.06 -12.26
N SER A 66 -7.32 2.66 -11.78
CA SER A 66 -6.24 3.18 -12.63
C SER A 66 -5.58 2.07 -13.47
N ASP A 67 -5.36 0.88 -12.91
CA ASP A 67 -4.83 -0.26 -13.67
C ASP A 67 -5.84 -0.73 -14.72
N GLY A 68 -7.14 -0.70 -14.40
CA GLY A 68 -8.23 -1.04 -15.34
C GLY A 68 -8.29 -0.07 -16.53
N VAL A 69 -8.24 1.22 -16.26
CA VAL A 69 -8.17 2.26 -17.30
C VAL A 69 -6.90 2.13 -18.14
N GLN A 70 -5.75 1.86 -17.49
CA GLN A 70 -4.49 1.62 -18.21
C GLN A 70 -4.54 0.36 -19.08
N ALA A 71 -5.24 -0.68 -18.67
CA ALA A 71 -5.43 -1.88 -19.48
C ALA A 71 -6.16 -1.54 -20.80
N VAL A 72 -7.19 -0.70 -20.73
CA VAL A 72 -7.89 -0.23 -21.93
C VAL A 72 -7.00 0.66 -22.80
N LEU A 73 -6.30 1.61 -22.21
CA LEU A 73 -5.40 2.52 -22.96
C LEU A 73 -4.22 1.79 -23.64
N SER A 74 -3.78 0.67 -23.06
CA SER A 74 -2.69 -0.16 -23.59
C SER A 74 -3.15 -1.27 -24.54
N GLY A 75 -4.47 -1.45 -24.72
CA GLY A 75 -5.04 -2.51 -25.54
C GLY A 75 -4.96 -3.92 -24.91
N MET A 76 -4.72 -4.00 -23.61
CA MET A 76 -4.81 -5.27 -22.85
C MET A 76 -6.25 -5.64 -22.51
N ALA A 77 -7.14 -4.67 -22.52
CA ALA A 77 -8.59 -4.85 -22.42
C ALA A 77 -9.29 -3.93 -23.40
N ASP A 78 -10.47 -4.30 -23.81
CA ASP A 78 -11.29 -3.52 -24.76
C ASP A 78 -12.14 -2.49 -24.03
N VAL A 79 -12.66 -2.85 -22.84
CA VAL A 79 -13.59 -2.07 -22.04
C VAL A 79 -13.16 -2.11 -20.59
N PHE A 80 -13.30 -0.98 -19.87
CA PHE A 80 -13.22 -0.95 -18.41
C PHE A 80 -14.61 -0.67 -17.83
N VAL A 81 -15.04 -1.46 -16.85
CA VAL A 81 -16.27 -1.22 -16.07
C VAL A 81 -15.92 -0.74 -14.67
N GLY A 82 -16.50 0.41 -14.32
CA GLY A 82 -16.43 1.01 -13.00
C GLY A 82 -17.74 1.73 -12.67
N ASP A 83 -17.71 2.49 -11.59
CA ASP A 83 -18.84 3.35 -11.22
C ASP A 83 -18.81 4.66 -12.04
N GLU A 84 -19.94 5.33 -12.22
CA GLU A 84 -20.02 6.58 -12.99
C GLU A 84 -19.13 7.71 -12.44
N VAL A 85 -18.73 7.61 -11.17
CA VAL A 85 -17.81 8.56 -10.52
C VAL A 85 -16.33 8.23 -10.73
N THR A 86 -16.00 7.12 -11.37
CA THR A 86 -14.61 6.66 -11.56
C THR A 86 -13.78 7.62 -12.39
N LEU A 87 -14.36 8.19 -13.45
CA LEU A 87 -13.70 9.15 -14.32
C LEU A 87 -14.55 10.40 -14.48
N THR A 88 -13.94 11.55 -14.15
CA THR A 88 -14.57 12.85 -14.47
C THR A 88 -14.50 13.13 -15.97
N PRO A 89 -15.37 14.01 -16.52
CA PRO A 89 -15.27 14.42 -17.92
C PRO A 89 -13.88 14.98 -18.29
N GLU A 90 -13.23 15.69 -17.36
CA GLU A 90 -11.88 16.22 -17.55
C GLU A 90 -10.83 15.10 -17.63
N ASP A 91 -10.96 14.06 -16.77
CA ASP A 91 -10.09 12.89 -16.82
C ASP A 91 -10.27 12.10 -18.12
N MET A 92 -11.51 11.92 -18.56
CA MET A 92 -11.80 11.21 -19.80
C MET A 92 -11.16 11.90 -21.00
N ASP A 93 -11.35 13.20 -21.15
CA ASP A 93 -10.74 13.99 -22.23
C ASP A 93 -9.20 13.94 -22.17
N ARG A 94 -8.65 14.15 -20.99
CA ARG A 94 -7.20 14.14 -20.75
C ARG A 94 -6.53 12.79 -21.05
N LEU A 95 -7.20 11.69 -20.74
CA LEU A 95 -6.65 10.34 -20.89
C LEU A 95 -6.88 9.74 -22.28
N GLY A 96 -7.79 10.31 -23.06
CA GLY A 96 -8.25 9.71 -24.32
C GLY A 96 -9.11 8.47 -24.05
N VAL A 97 -10.00 8.57 -23.09
CA VAL A 97 -11.00 7.57 -22.72
C VAL A 97 -12.37 8.19 -22.89
N LYS A 98 -13.32 7.44 -23.42
CA LYS A 98 -14.70 7.88 -23.51
C LYS A 98 -15.66 6.91 -22.83
N LEU A 99 -16.75 7.46 -22.32
CA LEU A 99 -17.89 6.68 -21.85
C LEU A 99 -18.60 6.06 -23.07
N ALA A 100 -18.63 4.74 -23.14
CA ALA A 100 -19.37 4.03 -24.18
C ALA A 100 -20.87 4.05 -23.86
N PHE A 101 -21.25 3.56 -22.68
CA PHE A 101 -22.64 3.59 -22.19
C PHE A 101 -22.67 3.48 -20.66
N ARG A 102 -23.84 3.74 -20.07
CA ARG A 102 -24.14 3.42 -18.69
C ARG A 102 -25.02 2.18 -18.60
N GLY A 103 -24.78 1.36 -17.57
CA GLY A 103 -25.66 0.22 -17.30
C GLY A 103 -27.04 0.67 -16.82
N GLU A 104 -28.03 -0.20 -16.99
CA GLU A 104 -29.41 0.07 -16.57
C GLU A 104 -29.63 -0.08 -15.06
N GLU A 105 -28.75 -0.82 -14.39
CA GLU A 105 -28.83 -1.08 -12.95
C GLU A 105 -28.41 0.17 -12.17
N THR A 106 -29.09 0.42 -11.05
CA THR A 106 -28.69 1.43 -10.06
C THR A 106 -28.34 0.76 -8.75
N PHE A 107 -27.29 1.22 -8.12
CA PHE A 107 -26.81 0.68 -6.85
C PHE A 107 -26.85 1.74 -5.77
N ASP A 108 -27.34 1.33 -4.60
CA ASP A 108 -27.23 2.12 -3.40
C ASP A 108 -25.78 2.12 -2.91
N VAL A 109 -25.29 3.29 -2.53
CA VAL A 109 -23.99 3.49 -1.91
C VAL A 109 -24.20 3.83 -0.44
N ALA A 110 -23.51 3.11 0.44
CA ALA A 110 -23.64 3.29 1.88
C ALA A 110 -22.31 3.02 2.60
N PHE A 111 -22.14 3.60 3.78
CA PHE A 111 -21.01 3.30 4.64
C PHE A 111 -21.15 1.90 5.25
N ALA A 112 -20.08 1.10 5.22
CA ALA A 112 -20.12 -0.17 5.93
C ALA A 112 -19.78 0.07 7.41
N VAL A 113 -20.47 -0.66 8.27
CA VAL A 113 -20.37 -0.59 9.72
C VAL A 113 -20.34 -2.00 10.31
N ASN A 114 -19.85 -2.14 11.54
CA ASN A 114 -19.90 -3.43 12.21
C ASN A 114 -21.35 -3.86 12.43
N LYS A 115 -21.69 -5.10 12.02
CA LYS A 115 -23.06 -5.66 12.14
C LYS A 115 -23.57 -5.68 13.56
N ASP A 116 -22.67 -5.86 14.51
CA ASP A 116 -23.02 -6.03 15.92
C ASP A 116 -23.16 -4.68 16.62
N ASP A 117 -22.59 -3.59 16.06
CA ASP A 117 -22.74 -2.23 16.61
C ASP A 117 -23.99 -1.52 16.08
N LYS A 118 -25.14 -1.98 16.56
CA LYS A 118 -26.44 -1.37 16.23
C LYS A 118 -26.58 0.06 16.79
N ALA A 119 -25.77 0.41 17.80
CA ALA A 119 -25.85 1.75 18.38
C ALA A 119 -25.14 2.77 17.48
N PHE A 120 -23.96 2.44 16.98
CA PHE A 120 -23.23 3.24 16.02
C PHE A 120 -24.05 3.42 14.73
N LYS A 121 -24.55 2.31 14.15
CA LYS A 121 -25.40 2.37 12.96
C LYS A 121 -26.59 3.31 13.13
N ARG A 122 -27.35 3.20 14.22
CA ARG A 122 -28.52 4.09 14.46
C ARG A 122 -28.15 5.56 14.53
N ARG A 123 -26.99 5.90 15.14
CA ARG A 123 -26.50 7.30 15.20
C ARG A 123 -26.11 7.80 13.82
N LEU A 124 -25.40 6.99 13.05
CA LEU A 124 -25.00 7.32 11.69
C LEU A 124 -26.23 7.49 10.78
N ASP A 125 -27.19 6.56 10.83
CA ASP A 125 -28.44 6.64 10.04
C ASP A 125 -29.27 7.88 10.39
N ALA A 126 -29.36 8.25 11.67
CA ALA A 126 -30.04 9.46 12.12
C ALA A 126 -29.35 10.73 11.59
N PHE A 127 -28.02 10.77 11.62
CA PHE A 127 -27.24 11.87 11.05
C PHE A 127 -27.47 11.98 9.54
N LEU A 128 -27.31 10.88 8.79
CA LEU A 128 -27.49 10.87 7.34
C LEU A 128 -28.89 11.30 6.92
N SER A 129 -29.93 10.95 7.71
CA SER A 129 -31.30 11.38 7.44
C SER A 129 -31.55 12.87 7.61
N SER A 130 -30.71 13.57 8.36
CA SER A 130 -30.85 15.00 8.66
C SER A 130 -29.80 15.90 8.00
N ALA A 131 -28.69 15.33 7.52
CA ALA A 131 -27.64 16.07 6.88
C ALA A 131 -28.03 16.51 5.46
N PRO A 132 -27.53 17.68 4.98
CA PRO A 132 -27.76 18.15 3.62
C PRO A 132 -26.87 17.41 2.61
N LEU A 133 -27.10 16.11 2.43
CA LEU A 133 -26.23 15.23 1.65
C LEU A 133 -26.11 15.67 0.19
N GLU A 134 -27.21 16.08 -0.42
CA GLU A 134 -27.22 16.53 -1.82
C GLU A 134 -26.31 17.74 -2.02
N ASP A 135 -26.34 18.71 -1.09
CA ASP A 135 -25.52 19.92 -1.15
C ASP A 135 -24.03 19.58 -0.92
N ILE A 136 -23.73 18.68 0.04
CA ILE A 136 -22.36 18.24 0.31
C ILE A 136 -21.78 17.51 -0.93
N ILE A 137 -22.55 16.61 -1.52
CA ILE A 137 -22.10 15.87 -2.71
C ILE A 137 -21.93 16.82 -3.90
N ALA A 138 -22.87 17.76 -4.12
CA ALA A 138 -22.81 18.74 -5.18
C ALA A 138 -21.61 19.69 -5.03
N TYR A 139 -21.25 20.07 -3.79
CA TYR A 139 -20.05 20.86 -3.53
C TYR A 139 -18.79 20.18 -4.05
N TRP A 140 -18.63 18.90 -3.73
CA TRP A 140 -17.44 18.14 -4.09
C TRP A 140 -17.41 17.70 -5.56
N ARG A 141 -18.58 17.33 -6.12
CA ARG A 141 -18.69 16.80 -7.48
C ARG A 141 -18.80 17.87 -8.55
N ASP A 142 -19.59 18.89 -8.30
CA ASP A 142 -20.00 19.87 -9.31
C ASP A 142 -19.46 21.30 -9.03
N GLY A 143 -18.67 21.48 -7.97
CA GLY A 143 -18.18 22.80 -7.55
C GLY A 143 -19.26 23.71 -6.98
N GLY A 144 -20.26 23.12 -6.33
CA GLY A 144 -21.34 23.86 -5.67
C GLY A 144 -20.84 24.76 -4.53
N PRO A 145 -21.73 25.53 -3.88
CA PRO A 145 -21.36 26.36 -2.75
C PRO A 145 -20.93 25.49 -1.56
N ALA A 146 -19.96 25.98 -0.80
CA ALA A 146 -19.51 25.31 0.42
C ALA A 146 -20.64 25.20 1.44
N VAL A 147 -20.83 24.01 2.00
CA VAL A 147 -21.83 23.73 3.04
C VAL A 147 -21.21 24.06 4.39
N GLU A 148 -21.79 25.01 5.11
CA GLU A 148 -21.31 25.39 6.45
C GLU A 148 -21.42 24.18 7.40
N GLU A 149 -20.37 23.97 8.18
CA GLU A 149 -20.34 22.98 9.25
C GLU A 149 -20.80 23.66 10.56
N PRO A 150 -21.79 23.09 11.27
CA PRO A 150 -22.15 23.58 12.59
C PRO A 150 -20.95 23.50 13.56
N ALA A 151 -20.88 24.44 14.50
CA ALA A 151 -19.86 24.38 15.53
C ALA A 151 -20.19 23.27 16.54
N TRP A 152 -19.57 22.12 16.40
CA TRP A 152 -19.65 21.02 17.37
C TRP A 152 -18.50 21.07 18.36
N GLU A 153 -18.77 20.73 19.62
CA GLU A 153 -17.72 20.51 20.60
C GLU A 153 -17.16 19.09 20.45
N VAL A 154 -15.88 19.01 20.07
CA VAL A 154 -15.16 17.75 19.98
C VAL A 154 -14.37 17.54 21.29
N ASP A 155 -14.54 16.40 21.93
CA ASP A 155 -13.78 16.05 23.13
C ASP A 155 -12.39 15.54 22.72
N PRO A 156 -11.32 16.27 23.02
CA PRO A 156 -9.96 15.90 22.62
C PRO A 156 -9.43 14.64 23.35
N GLU A 157 -10.09 14.23 24.44
CA GLU A 157 -9.74 13.00 25.16
C GLU A 157 -10.52 11.78 24.66
N ALA A 158 -11.60 11.99 23.91
CA ALA A 158 -12.34 10.88 23.30
C ALA A 158 -11.51 10.19 22.20
N ALA A 159 -11.61 8.89 22.11
CA ALA A 159 -11.00 8.16 21.01
C ALA A 159 -11.57 8.64 19.66
N PRO A 160 -10.74 8.91 18.63
CA PRO A 160 -11.22 9.36 17.34
C PRO A 160 -12.14 8.31 16.69
N LEU A 161 -13.04 8.77 15.82
CA LEU A 161 -13.77 7.88 14.93
C LEU A 161 -12.81 7.47 13.81
N VAL A 162 -12.60 6.16 13.67
CA VAL A 162 -11.69 5.61 12.68
C VAL A 162 -12.46 5.13 11.47
N ASP A 163 -12.25 5.78 10.33
CA ASP A 163 -12.73 5.36 9.02
C ASP A 163 -11.63 4.67 8.23
N ILE A 164 -11.97 3.57 7.55
CA ILE A 164 -11.10 2.98 6.55
C ILE A 164 -11.65 3.29 5.17
N CYS A 165 -10.97 4.19 4.48
CA CYS A 165 -11.26 4.46 3.09
C CYS A 165 -10.65 3.38 2.19
N VAL A 166 -11.45 2.81 1.28
CA VAL A 166 -11.01 1.75 0.36
C VAL A 166 -10.72 2.26 -1.05
N THR A 167 -10.96 3.54 -1.28
CA THR A 167 -10.76 4.19 -2.59
C THR A 167 -9.97 5.48 -2.43
N ASP A 168 -9.09 5.80 -3.39
CA ASP A 168 -8.45 7.12 -3.54
C ASP A 168 -8.89 7.68 -4.89
N LEU A 169 -10.10 8.21 -4.92
CA LEU A 169 -10.78 8.66 -6.13
C LEU A 169 -11.51 9.99 -5.86
N SER A 170 -11.08 11.05 -6.54
CA SER A 170 -11.83 12.32 -6.54
C SER A 170 -13.11 12.16 -7.39
N PRO A 171 -14.23 12.69 -6.96
CA PRO A 171 -14.50 13.53 -5.77
C PRO A 171 -14.97 12.77 -4.52
N VAL A 172 -14.93 11.45 -4.53
CA VAL A 172 -15.49 10.57 -3.47
C VAL A 172 -14.65 10.69 -2.18
N SER A 173 -13.41 10.24 -2.28
CA SER A 173 -12.44 10.26 -1.20
C SER A 173 -11.03 10.25 -1.80
N TYR A 174 -10.21 11.22 -1.46
CA TYR A 174 -8.86 11.36 -1.99
C TYR A 174 -7.99 12.16 -1.02
N ILE A 175 -6.68 12.06 -1.18
CA ILE A 175 -5.75 12.83 -0.32
C ILE A 175 -5.42 14.16 -1.01
N GLY A 176 -5.68 15.27 -0.38
CA GLY A 176 -5.36 16.62 -0.86
C GLY A 176 -3.85 16.93 -0.91
N ASP A 177 -3.52 18.17 -1.30
CA ASP A 177 -2.14 18.63 -1.52
C ASP A 177 -1.29 18.65 -0.26
N GLU A 178 -1.92 18.90 0.88
CA GLU A 178 -1.25 18.90 2.19
C GLU A 178 -1.21 17.52 2.83
N GLY A 179 -1.78 16.51 2.16
CA GLY A 179 -1.83 15.12 2.58
C GLY A 179 -2.98 14.82 3.53
N GLU A 180 -3.98 15.68 3.56
CA GLU A 180 -5.26 15.50 4.23
C GLU A 180 -6.24 14.72 3.35
N TRP A 181 -7.11 13.97 3.99
CA TRP A 181 -8.20 13.28 3.30
C TRP A 181 -9.34 14.26 2.98
N MET A 182 -9.83 14.20 1.75
CA MET A 182 -10.84 15.08 1.18
C MET A 182 -11.87 14.25 0.38
N GLY A 183 -12.98 14.90 0.00
CA GLY A 183 -14.04 14.30 -0.80
C GLY A 183 -15.35 14.17 -0.02
N PHE A 184 -16.45 13.88 -0.71
CA PHE A 184 -17.76 13.91 -0.07
C PHE A 184 -17.94 12.81 0.98
N ASP A 185 -17.39 11.61 0.81
CA ASP A 185 -17.45 10.54 1.81
C ASP A 185 -16.76 10.98 3.09
N ILE A 186 -15.56 11.55 2.93
CA ILE A 186 -14.74 12.03 4.04
C ILE A 186 -15.41 13.20 4.76
N ASP A 187 -15.99 14.14 4.01
CA ASP A 187 -16.67 15.29 4.58
C ASP A 187 -17.93 14.86 5.36
N ILE A 188 -18.74 13.95 4.83
CA ILE A 188 -19.90 13.41 5.51
C ILE A 188 -19.52 12.73 6.82
N LEU A 189 -18.51 11.84 6.81
CA LEU A 189 -18.09 11.10 8.01
C LEU A 189 -17.40 12.00 9.03
N ARG A 190 -16.63 13.00 8.59
CA ARG A 190 -16.02 13.98 9.49
C ARG A 190 -17.12 14.76 10.24
N ARG A 191 -18.12 15.28 9.52
CA ARG A 191 -19.28 15.96 10.12
C ARG A 191 -20.02 15.06 11.10
N PHE A 192 -20.23 13.80 10.74
CA PHE A 192 -20.81 12.82 11.66
C PHE A 192 -19.95 12.65 12.91
N SER A 193 -18.64 12.47 12.77
CA SER A 193 -17.72 12.31 13.91
C SER A 193 -17.78 13.50 14.86
N HIS A 194 -17.71 14.72 14.34
CA HIS A 194 -17.83 15.95 15.13
C HIS A 194 -19.21 16.05 15.81
N SER A 195 -20.30 15.64 15.12
CA SER A 195 -21.65 15.66 15.70
C SER A 195 -21.84 14.73 16.92
N VAL A 196 -20.98 13.72 17.04
CA VAL A 196 -20.97 12.80 18.19
C VAL A 196 -19.82 13.11 19.18
N GLY A 197 -19.14 14.27 19.02
CA GLY A 197 -18.12 14.76 19.92
C GLY A 197 -16.76 14.03 19.80
N ARG A 198 -16.50 13.35 18.69
CA ARG A 198 -15.23 12.62 18.45
C ARG A 198 -14.42 13.30 17.35
N ASP A 199 -13.10 13.23 17.44
CA ASP A 199 -12.20 13.56 16.33
C ASP A 199 -12.30 12.50 15.23
N PHE A 200 -11.74 12.77 14.04
CA PHE A 200 -11.86 11.93 12.86
C PHE A 200 -10.50 11.50 12.33
N GLU A 201 -10.30 10.18 12.21
CA GLU A 201 -9.09 9.59 11.66
C GLU A 201 -9.43 8.73 10.44
N VAL A 202 -8.76 8.98 9.32
CA VAL A 202 -8.92 8.20 8.09
C VAL A 202 -7.67 7.35 7.84
N ARG A 203 -7.89 6.06 7.55
CA ARG A 203 -6.85 5.13 7.11
C ARG A 203 -7.22 4.59 5.74
N PHE A 204 -6.21 4.28 4.93
CA PHE A 204 -6.42 3.66 3.63
C PHE A 204 -6.04 2.18 3.67
N GLN A 205 -6.96 1.30 3.23
CA GLN A 205 -6.70 -0.14 3.09
C GLN A 205 -7.45 -0.71 1.88
N ASP A 206 -7.07 -1.92 1.45
CA ASP A 206 -7.91 -2.68 0.54
C ASP A 206 -9.18 -3.17 1.26
N LEU A 207 -10.24 -3.43 0.49
CA LEU A 207 -11.55 -3.79 1.05
C LEU A 207 -11.50 -5.02 1.96
N THR A 208 -10.70 -6.02 1.63
CA THR A 208 -10.62 -7.26 2.43
C THR A 208 -10.01 -6.97 3.81
N SER A 209 -8.93 -6.19 3.84
CA SER A 209 -8.28 -5.76 5.08
C SER A 209 -9.18 -4.82 5.89
N ALA A 210 -9.91 -3.93 5.21
CA ALA A 210 -10.87 -3.02 5.84
C ALA A 210 -12.02 -3.78 6.54
N ILE A 211 -12.57 -4.81 5.92
CA ILE A 211 -13.60 -5.67 6.52
C ILE A 211 -13.07 -6.36 7.79
N ILE A 212 -11.84 -6.85 7.77
CA ILE A 212 -11.21 -7.46 8.96
C ILE A 212 -11.07 -6.43 10.09
N ALA A 213 -10.56 -5.24 9.79
CA ALA A 213 -10.38 -4.17 10.78
C ALA A 213 -11.74 -3.72 11.38
N LEU A 214 -12.79 -3.66 10.55
CA LEU A 214 -14.15 -3.37 11.02
C LEU A 214 -14.69 -4.46 11.96
N GLN A 215 -14.45 -5.74 11.64
CA GLN A 215 -14.89 -6.88 12.46
C GLN A 215 -14.10 -6.99 13.77
N THR A 216 -12.83 -6.61 13.77
CA THR A 216 -11.97 -6.63 14.97
C THR A 216 -12.14 -5.41 15.87
N GLY A 217 -12.90 -4.40 15.40
CA GLY A 217 -13.11 -3.14 16.14
C GLY A 217 -11.93 -2.17 16.08
N GLU A 218 -11.03 -2.35 15.11
CA GLU A 218 -9.94 -1.41 14.81
C GLU A 218 -10.40 -0.22 13.97
N ALA A 219 -11.59 -0.33 13.36
CA ALA A 219 -12.27 0.72 12.64
C ALA A 219 -13.75 0.78 13.05
N ASP A 220 -14.33 1.97 12.99
CA ASP A 220 -15.75 2.22 13.24
C ASP A 220 -16.59 2.07 11.96
N CYS A 221 -16.02 2.47 10.79
CA CYS A 221 -16.71 2.41 9.49
C CYS A 221 -15.74 2.21 8.32
N ILE A 222 -16.32 1.92 7.14
CA ILE A 222 -15.59 1.84 5.86
C ILE A 222 -16.30 2.75 4.87
N SER A 223 -15.54 3.62 4.19
CA SER A 223 -15.96 4.51 3.12
C SER A 223 -15.31 4.18 1.78
N GLY A 224 -15.64 4.92 0.73
CA GLY A 224 -15.05 4.82 -0.60
C GLY A 224 -16.03 4.34 -1.66
N CYS A 225 -17.22 4.96 -1.76
CA CYS A 225 -18.29 4.64 -2.70
C CYS A 225 -18.68 3.16 -2.65
N LEU A 226 -18.94 2.65 -1.45
CA LEU A 226 -19.15 1.21 -1.27
C LEU A 226 -20.57 0.80 -1.67
N LEU A 227 -20.67 0.02 -2.75
CA LEU A 227 -21.95 -0.52 -3.24
C LEU A 227 -22.56 -1.50 -2.24
N VAL A 228 -23.83 -1.34 -1.96
CA VAL A 228 -24.62 -2.25 -1.13
C VAL A 228 -24.98 -3.49 -1.94
N THR A 229 -24.34 -4.61 -1.63
CA THR A 229 -24.61 -5.90 -2.28
C THR A 229 -25.03 -6.95 -1.25
N GLU A 230 -25.83 -7.93 -1.65
CA GLU A 230 -26.28 -9.03 -0.76
C GLU A 230 -25.09 -9.84 -0.20
N GLU A 231 -24.06 -10.01 -1.01
CA GLU A 231 -22.83 -10.68 -0.57
C GLU A 231 -22.15 -9.92 0.57
N ARG A 232 -21.95 -8.60 0.41
CA ARG A 232 -21.31 -7.75 1.44
C ARG A 232 -22.16 -7.64 2.70
N LYS A 233 -23.52 -7.63 2.57
CA LYS A 233 -24.44 -7.69 3.72
C LYS A 233 -24.23 -8.94 4.56
N SER A 234 -23.67 -10.01 4.00
CA SER A 234 -23.33 -11.20 4.77
C SER A 234 -22.16 -10.94 5.76
N SER A 235 -21.24 -10.06 5.44
CA SER A 235 -19.99 -9.81 6.19
C SER A 235 -20.03 -8.54 7.03
N VAL A 236 -20.70 -7.47 6.56
CA VAL A 236 -20.78 -6.17 7.20
C VAL A 236 -22.23 -5.66 7.30
N GLY A 237 -22.49 -4.72 8.22
CA GLY A 237 -23.68 -3.89 8.21
C GLY A 237 -23.51 -2.69 7.27
N PHE A 238 -24.61 -2.07 6.87
CA PHE A 238 -24.58 -0.85 6.07
C PHE A 238 -25.43 0.23 6.74
N SER A 239 -25.03 1.50 6.60
CA SER A 239 -25.89 2.64 6.89
C SER A 239 -27.09 2.69 5.95
N ILE A 240 -28.00 3.63 6.12
CA ILE A 240 -28.91 4.02 5.04
C ILE A 240 -28.07 4.54 3.85
N PRO A 241 -28.55 4.33 2.61
CA PRO A 241 -27.87 4.87 1.43
C PRO A 241 -27.80 6.40 1.48
N TYR A 242 -26.64 6.95 1.12
CA TYR A 242 -26.43 8.38 0.99
C TYR A 242 -26.22 8.84 -0.46
N TYR A 243 -25.98 7.91 -1.37
CA TYR A 243 -25.80 8.15 -2.79
C TYR A 243 -26.29 6.94 -3.60
N THR A 244 -26.58 7.15 -4.89
CA THR A 244 -26.87 6.08 -5.85
C THR A 244 -25.96 6.24 -7.05
N CYS A 245 -25.40 5.15 -7.57
CA CYS A 245 -24.56 5.18 -8.76
C CYS A 245 -24.98 4.13 -9.78
N GLN A 246 -24.50 4.31 -11.02
CA GLN A 246 -24.70 3.41 -12.14
C GLN A 246 -23.37 2.85 -12.64
N PRO A 247 -23.35 1.61 -13.16
CA PRO A 247 -22.20 1.11 -13.88
C PRO A 247 -21.88 1.99 -15.09
N ALA A 248 -20.61 2.28 -15.28
CA ALA A 248 -20.14 3.03 -16.43
C ALA A 248 -19.09 2.21 -17.19
N TYR A 249 -19.22 2.15 -18.50
CA TYR A 249 -18.36 1.37 -19.39
C TYR A 249 -17.50 2.31 -20.21
N PHE A 250 -16.18 2.22 -20.03
CA PHE A 250 -15.22 3.12 -20.61
C PHE A 250 -14.36 2.39 -21.65
N ILE A 251 -14.14 3.04 -22.79
CA ILE A 251 -13.30 2.55 -23.88
C ILE A 251 -12.24 3.60 -24.26
N ALA A 252 -11.17 3.15 -24.89
CA ALA A 252 -10.17 4.09 -25.43
C ALA A 252 -10.78 4.95 -26.54
N ASP A 253 -10.56 6.25 -26.44
CA ASP A 253 -10.89 7.17 -27.55
C ASP A 253 -9.71 7.19 -28.53
N GLN A 254 -9.90 6.53 -29.66
CA GLN A 254 -8.84 6.42 -30.68
C GLN A 254 -8.55 7.73 -31.39
N ASP A 255 -9.53 8.64 -31.42
CA ASP A 255 -9.42 9.93 -32.14
C ASP A 255 -8.69 10.99 -31.30
N HIS A 256 -8.50 10.74 -29.99
CA HIS A 256 -8.03 11.75 -29.03
C HIS A 256 -6.71 11.39 -28.30
N LYS A 257 -5.79 10.67 -28.97
CA LYS A 257 -4.45 10.38 -28.38
C LYS A 257 -3.58 11.64 -28.42
N ILE A 258 -3.60 12.44 -27.38
CA ILE A 258 -2.61 13.49 -27.16
C ILE A 258 -1.38 12.83 -26.52
N PRO A 259 -0.25 12.64 -27.23
CA PRO A 259 0.98 12.14 -26.63
C PRO A 259 1.49 13.19 -25.64
N MET A 260 1.33 12.96 -24.36
CA MET A 260 1.87 13.86 -23.34
C MET A 260 3.40 13.75 -23.33
N GLU A 261 4.09 14.88 -23.47
CA GLU A 261 5.54 14.93 -23.40
C GLU A 261 6.06 14.44 -22.04
N MET A 262 7.24 13.82 -22.02
CA MET A 262 7.85 13.30 -20.78
C MET A 262 8.01 14.38 -19.71
N GLY A 263 8.30 15.63 -20.12
CA GLY A 263 8.41 16.77 -19.20
C GLY A 263 7.09 17.11 -18.50
N GLU A 264 5.99 17.07 -19.22
CA GLU A 264 4.64 17.30 -18.67
C GLU A 264 4.21 16.16 -17.77
N ARG A 265 4.52 14.91 -18.15
CA ARG A 265 4.30 13.74 -17.30
C ARG A 265 5.04 13.84 -15.97
N LEU A 266 6.32 14.23 -16.00
CA LEU A 266 7.12 14.45 -14.78
C LEU A 266 6.53 15.59 -13.93
N LYS A 267 6.16 16.71 -14.53
CA LYS A 267 5.54 17.84 -13.84
C LYS A 267 4.24 17.40 -13.15
N ARG A 268 3.37 16.68 -13.86
CA ARG A 268 2.10 16.17 -13.34
C ARG A 268 2.28 15.20 -12.19
N ASN A 269 3.24 14.27 -12.29
CA ASN A 269 3.45 13.24 -11.27
C ASN A 269 4.23 13.72 -10.04
N LEU A 270 4.97 14.84 -10.14
CA LEU A 270 5.82 15.32 -9.06
C LEU A 270 5.38 16.70 -8.52
N VAL A 271 5.05 17.63 -9.42
CA VAL A 271 4.89 19.04 -9.04
C VAL A 271 3.44 19.41 -8.83
N THR A 272 2.57 19.00 -9.76
CA THR A 272 1.13 19.28 -9.66
C THR A 272 0.60 18.75 -8.34
N ASP A 273 -0.25 19.53 -7.68
CA ASP A 273 -0.87 19.20 -6.40
C ASP A 273 0.14 18.82 -5.31
N GLY A 274 1.35 19.37 -5.36
CA GLY A 274 2.35 19.10 -4.33
C GLY A 274 2.74 17.62 -4.14
N ARG A 275 2.51 16.74 -5.12
CA ARG A 275 2.66 15.26 -5.03
C ARG A 275 4.05 14.81 -4.57
N TRP A 276 5.07 15.60 -4.79
CA TRP A 276 6.40 15.34 -4.24
C TRP A 276 6.41 15.26 -2.71
N LYS A 277 5.47 15.96 -2.01
CA LYS A 277 5.33 15.89 -0.55
C LYS A 277 4.91 14.49 -0.10
N LEU A 278 4.01 13.82 -0.84
CA LEU A 278 3.62 12.43 -0.59
C LEU A 278 4.81 11.50 -0.70
N ILE A 279 5.61 11.66 -1.76
CA ILE A 279 6.84 10.87 -1.96
C ILE A 279 7.82 11.12 -0.81
N ALA A 280 8.03 12.37 -0.41
CA ALA A 280 8.94 12.71 0.68
C ALA A 280 8.50 12.12 2.02
N ARG A 281 7.20 12.19 2.35
CA ARG A 281 6.63 11.57 3.57
C ARG A 281 6.78 10.05 3.53
N GLY A 282 6.40 9.41 2.41
CA GLY A 282 6.55 7.96 2.24
C GLY A 282 8.02 7.52 2.32
N LEU A 283 8.94 8.30 1.74
CA LEU A 283 10.38 8.06 1.84
C LEU A 283 10.87 8.12 3.30
N LEU A 284 10.45 9.14 4.05
CA LEU A 284 10.81 9.28 5.47
C LEU A 284 10.27 8.11 6.30
N GLU A 285 9.03 7.68 6.06
CA GLU A 285 8.44 6.55 6.78
C GLU A 285 9.17 5.23 6.44
N THR A 286 9.48 4.98 5.16
CA THR A 286 10.29 3.83 4.73
C THR A 286 11.66 3.82 5.40
N VAL A 287 12.35 4.97 5.43
CA VAL A 287 13.67 5.11 6.07
C VAL A 287 13.58 4.90 7.58
N LYS A 288 12.60 5.49 8.24
CA LYS A 288 12.34 5.36 9.68
C LYS A 288 12.12 3.89 10.06
N ILE A 289 11.19 3.19 9.41
CA ILE A 289 10.91 1.77 9.67
C ILE A 289 12.17 0.94 9.44
N THR A 290 12.85 1.15 8.31
CA THR A 290 14.07 0.40 7.96
C THR A 290 15.17 0.57 9.02
N LEU A 291 15.51 1.82 9.38
CA LEU A 291 16.60 2.09 10.32
C LEU A 291 16.30 1.57 11.72
N LEU A 292 15.08 1.79 12.21
CA LEU A 292 14.68 1.31 13.54
C LEU A 292 14.66 -0.23 13.59
N SER A 293 14.20 -0.88 12.52
CA SER A 293 14.18 -2.34 12.43
C SER A 293 15.60 -2.92 12.35
N ILE A 294 16.51 -2.29 11.60
CA ILE A 294 17.94 -2.69 11.55
C ILE A 294 18.56 -2.54 12.93
N LEU A 295 18.37 -1.41 13.60
CA LEU A 295 18.96 -1.15 14.91
C LEU A 295 18.47 -2.17 15.94
N LEU A 296 17.17 -2.30 16.12
CA LEU A 296 16.57 -3.23 17.07
C LEU A 296 16.90 -4.69 16.71
N GLY A 297 16.76 -5.05 15.44
CA GLY A 297 17.03 -6.39 14.96
C GLY A 297 18.51 -6.77 15.03
N THR A 298 19.46 -5.82 14.92
CA THR A 298 20.88 -6.05 15.15
C THR A 298 21.16 -6.42 16.60
N VAL A 299 20.57 -5.70 17.55
CA VAL A 299 20.70 -5.99 18.99
C VAL A 299 20.13 -7.37 19.32
N LEU A 300 18.91 -7.65 18.85
CA LEU A 300 18.26 -8.96 19.04
C LEU A 300 19.06 -10.07 18.34
N GLY A 301 19.59 -9.82 17.14
CA GLY A 301 20.40 -10.76 16.38
C GLY A 301 21.72 -11.11 17.08
N ALA A 302 22.35 -10.14 17.75
CA ALA A 302 23.51 -10.42 18.60
C ALA A 302 23.13 -11.37 19.76
N GLY A 303 21.99 -11.18 20.38
CA GLY A 303 21.43 -12.09 21.38
C GLY A 303 21.19 -13.50 20.82
N ILE A 304 20.59 -13.60 19.62
CA ILE A 304 20.36 -14.87 18.92
C ILE A 304 21.70 -15.57 18.61
N CYS A 305 22.70 -14.83 18.13
CA CYS A 305 24.03 -15.35 17.89
C CYS A 305 24.65 -15.93 19.19
N ALA A 306 24.53 -15.23 20.31
CA ALA A 306 24.98 -15.72 21.61
C ALA A 306 24.25 -17.01 22.02
N CYS A 307 22.94 -17.09 21.77
CA CYS A 307 22.14 -18.31 22.01
C CYS A 307 22.58 -19.48 21.12
N LEU A 308 22.83 -19.24 19.82
CA LEU A 308 23.32 -20.24 18.87
C LEU A 308 24.67 -20.81 19.28
N ARG A 309 25.52 -20.01 19.92
CA ARG A 309 26.86 -20.37 20.40
C ARG A 309 26.89 -20.90 21.84
N SER A 310 25.70 -20.98 22.48
CA SER A 310 25.58 -21.46 23.84
C SER A 310 26.04 -22.92 24.00
N ARG A 311 26.68 -23.24 25.11
CA ARG A 311 27.00 -24.63 25.49
C ARG A 311 25.76 -25.45 25.82
N ARG A 312 24.65 -24.80 26.26
CA ARG A 312 23.39 -25.45 26.63
C ARG A 312 22.62 -25.85 25.37
N LYS A 313 22.43 -27.15 25.14
CA LYS A 313 21.76 -27.69 23.94
C LYS A 313 20.34 -27.13 23.76
N TRP A 314 19.59 -26.97 24.84
CA TRP A 314 18.21 -26.46 24.77
C TRP A 314 18.16 -24.99 24.31
N VAL A 315 19.07 -24.12 24.78
CA VAL A 315 19.15 -22.72 24.36
C VAL A 315 19.43 -22.64 22.85
N ARG A 316 20.38 -23.43 22.37
CA ARG A 316 20.73 -23.52 20.95
C ARG A 316 19.56 -24.05 20.12
N SER A 317 18.82 -25.04 20.65
CA SER A 317 17.65 -25.60 19.96
C SER A 317 16.52 -24.56 19.82
N LEU A 318 16.24 -23.78 20.89
CA LEU A 318 15.26 -22.69 20.84
C LEU A 318 15.65 -21.61 19.82
N ALA A 319 16.92 -21.19 19.78
CA ALA A 319 17.37 -20.21 18.81
C ALA A 319 17.24 -20.72 17.35
N ARG A 320 17.49 -22.03 17.12
CA ARG A 320 17.27 -22.66 15.81
C ARG A 320 15.77 -22.74 15.45
N LEU A 321 14.94 -23.12 16.44
CA LEU A 321 13.49 -23.19 16.24
C LEU A 321 12.92 -21.82 15.88
N TYR A 322 13.31 -20.77 16.60
CA TYR A 322 12.96 -19.39 16.28
C TYR A 322 13.34 -19.03 14.84
N GLY A 323 14.59 -19.30 14.45
CA GLY A 323 15.07 -19.03 13.09
C GLY A 323 14.30 -19.82 12.03
N SER A 324 13.96 -21.09 12.29
CA SER A 324 13.18 -21.90 11.37
C SER A 324 11.73 -21.39 11.24
N PHE A 325 11.13 -20.98 12.37
CA PHE A 325 9.77 -20.45 12.39
C PHE A 325 9.65 -19.14 11.62
N ILE A 326 10.52 -18.15 11.94
CA ILE A 326 10.49 -16.84 11.30
C ILE A 326 10.79 -16.94 9.78
N ASN A 327 11.79 -17.74 9.39
CA ASN A 327 12.14 -17.85 7.96
C ASN A 327 11.23 -18.82 7.18
N GLY A 328 10.39 -19.58 7.86
CA GLY A 328 9.42 -20.49 7.25
C GLY A 328 8.11 -19.81 6.87
N MET A 329 7.88 -18.58 7.31
CA MET A 329 6.65 -17.84 7.01
C MET A 329 6.90 -16.67 6.04
N PRO A 330 5.96 -16.39 5.13
CA PRO A 330 6.00 -15.15 4.37
C PRO A 330 5.95 -13.93 5.30
N THR A 331 6.82 -12.95 5.06
CA THR A 331 6.93 -11.76 5.92
C THR A 331 5.60 -10.99 5.99
N LEU A 332 4.83 -10.94 4.90
CA LEU A 332 3.51 -10.32 4.89
C LEU A 332 2.55 -10.99 5.87
N VAL A 333 2.51 -12.34 5.89
CA VAL A 333 1.64 -13.08 6.81
C VAL A 333 2.02 -12.80 8.25
N LEU A 334 3.32 -12.78 8.56
CA LEU A 334 3.80 -12.44 9.90
C LEU A 334 3.40 -11.00 10.29
N LEU A 335 3.51 -10.05 9.37
CA LEU A 335 3.11 -8.65 9.59
C LEU A 335 1.61 -8.55 9.93
N LEU A 336 0.76 -9.23 9.16
CA LEU A 336 -0.69 -9.24 9.40
C LEU A 336 -1.06 -9.91 10.73
N ILE A 337 -0.41 -11.04 11.07
CA ILE A 337 -0.62 -11.70 12.37
C ILE A 337 -0.21 -10.78 13.52
N MET A 338 0.94 -10.10 13.41
CA MET A 338 1.40 -9.18 14.44
C MET A 338 0.44 -8.00 14.61
N PHE A 339 -0.08 -7.47 13.52
CA PHE A 339 -0.96 -6.30 13.53
C PHE A 339 -2.38 -6.67 14.00
N TYR A 340 -3.01 -7.68 13.38
CA TYR A 340 -4.42 -7.99 13.64
C TYR A 340 -4.67 -8.97 14.79
N VAL A 341 -3.64 -9.69 15.26
CA VAL A 341 -3.82 -10.74 16.27
C VAL A 341 -2.98 -10.50 17.52
N VAL A 342 -1.64 -10.35 17.37
CA VAL A 342 -0.74 -10.33 18.52
C VAL A 342 -0.75 -8.98 19.23
N LEU A 343 -0.75 -7.88 18.47
CA LEU A 343 -0.70 -6.51 19.01
C LEU A 343 -2.02 -5.75 18.80
N ALA A 344 -3.07 -6.43 18.33
CA ALA A 344 -4.41 -5.86 18.24
C ALA A 344 -4.89 -5.34 19.60
N GLY A 345 -5.55 -4.19 19.63
CA GLY A 345 -6.11 -3.60 20.86
C GLY A 345 -5.08 -3.09 21.88
N THR A 346 -3.77 -3.12 21.57
CA THR A 346 -2.72 -2.60 22.47
C THR A 346 -2.51 -1.09 22.36
N GLY A 347 -3.15 -0.41 21.40
CA GLY A 347 -2.93 1.01 21.11
C GLY A 347 -1.57 1.36 20.51
N ILE A 348 -0.78 0.36 20.09
CA ILE A 348 0.52 0.56 19.46
C ILE A 348 0.30 0.98 18.00
N SER A 349 0.99 2.03 17.56
CA SER A 349 0.88 2.51 16.17
C SER A 349 1.32 1.46 15.14
N ALA A 350 0.67 1.45 13.97
CA ALA A 350 1.00 0.54 12.87
C ALA A 350 2.49 0.57 12.51
N SER A 351 3.10 1.77 12.47
CA SER A 351 4.54 1.92 12.21
C SER A 351 5.41 1.19 13.23
N LEU A 352 5.04 1.21 14.51
CA LEU A 352 5.80 0.51 15.55
C LEU A 352 5.59 -1.01 15.45
N VAL A 353 4.39 -1.48 15.12
CA VAL A 353 4.13 -2.89 14.82
C VAL A 353 5.00 -3.38 13.66
N ALA A 354 5.10 -2.59 12.58
CA ALA A 354 5.98 -2.89 11.46
C ALA A 354 7.45 -2.98 11.89
N VAL A 355 7.94 -1.99 12.67
CA VAL A 355 9.31 -1.99 13.21
C VAL A 355 9.60 -3.24 14.02
N ILE A 356 8.70 -3.63 14.93
CA ILE A 356 8.85 -4.84 15.75
C ILE A 356 8.89 -6.09 14.86
N THR A 357 7.97 -6.22 13.92
CA THR A 357 7.88 -7.38 13.03
C THR A 357 9.13 -7.53 12.18
N PHE A 358 9.56 -6.46 11.52
CA PHE A 358 10.78 -6.48 10.71
C PHE A 358 12.05 -6.65 11.54
N ALA A 359 12.09 -6.12 12.76
CA ALA A 359 13.19 -6.35 13.67
C ALA A 359 13.31 -7.83 14.06
N LEU A 360 12.20 -8.52 14.30
CA LEU A 360 12.18 -9.96 14.56
C LEU A 360 12.69 -10.74 13.33
N CYS A 361 12.21 -10.42 12.12
CA CYS A 361 12.70 -11.04 10.89
C CYS A 361 14.21 -10.83 10.71
N PHE A 362 14.64 -9.58 10.82
CA PHE A 362 16.03 -9.19 10.66
C PHE A 362 16.94 -9.84 11.73
N ALA A 363 16.49 -9.93 12.98
CA ALA A 363 17.25 -10.56 14.06
C ALA A 363 17.57 -12.03 13.78
N SER A 364 16.66 -12.77 13.15
CA SER A 364 16.90 -14.15 12.73
C SER A 364 18.04 -14.25 11.72
N SER A 365 18.03 -13.39 10.70
CA SER A 365 19.05 -13.37 9.65
C SER A 365 20.38 -12.82 10.17
N ALA A 366 20.36 -11.71 10.91
CA ALA A 366 21.55 -11.09 11.51
C ALA A 366 22.24 -12.05 12.48
N GLY A 367 21.47 -12.76 13.32
CA GLY A 367 22.04 -13.74 14.26
C GLY A 367 22.81 -14.87 13.56
N ARG A 368 22.29 -15.36 12.43
CA ARG A 368 22.99 -16.37 11.61
C ARG A 368 24.21 -15.78 10.91
N ILE A 369 24.12 -14.56 10.38
CA ILE A 369 25.25 -13.86 9.76
C ILE A 369 26.37 -13.70 10.79
N PHE A 370 26.05 -13.26 12.00
CA PHE A 370 27.06 -13.09 13.05
C PHE A 370 27.69 -14.42 13.47
N ASP A 371 26.90 -15.49 13.66
CA ASP A 371 27.43 -16.82 14.00
C ASP A 371 28.33 -17.37 12.90
N THR A 372 27.94 -17.26 11.63
CA THR A 372 28.73 -17.69 10.49
C THR A 372 30.02 -16.87 10.37
N SER A 373 29.93 -15.55 10.56
CA SER A 373 31.10 -14.65 10.47
C SER A 373 32.11 -14.92 11.56
N ILE A 374 31.69 -15.17 12.80
CA ILE A 374 32.58 -15.55 13.89
C ILE A 374 33.18 -16.94 13.61
N SER A 375 32.42 -17.85 13.03
CA SER A 375 32.89 -19.22 12.72
C SER A 375 33.84 -19.26 11.52
N SER A 376 33.84 -18.25 10.66
CA SER A 376 34.77 -18.13 9.53
C SER A 376 36.20 -17.74 9.93
N VAL A 377 36.38 -17.20 11.14
CA VAL A 377 37.69 -16.87 11.66
C VAL A 377 38.44 -18.15 12.07
N SER A 378 39.66 -18.31 11.61
CA SER A 378 40.49 -19.50 11.92
C SER A 378 40.62 -19.73 13.43
N LYS A 379 40.42 -20.97 13.87
CA LYS A 379 40.60 -21.37 15.29
C LYS A 379 41.97 -21.00 15.85
N GLY A 380 43.01 -21.09 15.02
CA GLY A 380 44.37 -20.70 15.40
C GLY A 380 44.50 -19.25 15.86
N GLN A 381 43.68 -18.33 15.34
CA GLN A 381 43.64 -16.92 15.80
C GLN A 381 43.23 -16.81 17.28
N ARG A 382 42.25 -17.59 17.67
CA ARG A 382 41.77 -17.64 19.05
C ARG A 382 42.80 -18.33 19.96
N GLU A 383 43.36 -19.43 19.50
CA GLU A 383 44.39 -20.18 20.23
C GLU A 383 45.65 -19.36 20.43
N ALA A 384 46.13 -18.65 19.40
CA ALA A 384 47.25 -17.74 19.49
C ALA A 384 47.01 -16.59 20.49
N GLY A 385 45.83 -15.99 20.50
CA GLY A 385 45.50 -14.95 21.48
C GLY A 385 45.53 -15.46 22.93
N LEU A 386 45.01 -16.67 23.17
CA LEU A 386 45.06 -17.29 24.49
C LEU A 386 46.49 -17.67 24.88
N ALA A 387 47.30 -18.17 23.96
CA ALA A 387 48.72 -18.51 24.19
C ALA A 387 49.59 -17.28 24.53
N LEU A 388 49.22 -16.10 23.99
CA LEU A 388 49.84 -14.82 24.35
C LEU A 388 49.37 -14.26 25.70
N GLY A 389 48.53 -14.99 26.44
CA GLY A 389 48.08 -14.59 27.76
C GLY A 389 46.87 -13.65 27.77
N PHE A 390 46.20 -13.40 26.60
CA PHE A 390 44.99 -12.62 26.58
C PHE A 390 43.84 -13.39 27.20
N THR A 391 42.95 -12.68 27.93
CA THR A 391 41.73 -13.27 28.43
C THR A 391 40.78 -13.64 27.25
N PRO A 392 39.88 -14.60 27.41
CA PRO A 392 38.93 -14.97 26.34
C PRO A 392 38.18 -13.77 25.78
N PHE A 393 37.79 -12.80 26.63
CA PHE A 393 37.12 -11.58 26.23
C PHE A 393 38.04 -10.67 25.37
N LYS A 394 39.28 -10.42 25.83
CA LYS A 394 40.26 -9.64 25.04
C LYS A 394 40.61 -10.31 23.72
N THR A 395 40.75 -11.64 23.71
CA THR A 395 40.97 -12.42 22.49
C THR A 395 39.80 -12.27 21.52
N PHE A 396 38.57 -12.34 22.04
CA PHE A 396 37.40 -12.15 21.20
C PHE A 396 37.30 -10.72 20.64
N THR A 397 37.36 -9.71 21.50
CA THR A 397 37.14 -8.30 21.09
C THR A 397 38.31 -7.74 20.27
N GLY A 398 39.55 -8.14 20.55
CA GLY A 398 40.74 -7.60 19.89
C GLY A 398 41.19 -8.38 18.65
N ILE A 399 40.90 -9.67 18.55
CA ILE A 399 41.39 -10.53 17.46
C ILE A 399 40.25 -11.11 16.62
N VAL A 400 39.27 -11.77 17.25
CA VAL A 400 38.25 -12.51 16.51
C VAL A 400 37.18 -11.57 15.95
N PHE A 401 36.66 -10.65 16.77
CA PHE A 401 35.56 -9.79 16.39
C PHE A 401 35.86 -8.86 15.21
N PRO A 402 37.02 -8.17 15.14
CA PRO A 402 37.35 -7.33 13.98
C PRO A 402 37.42 -8.11 12.67
N GLN A 403 37.98 -9.34 12.72
CA GLN A 403 38.07 -10.22 11.55
C GLN A 403 36.65 -10.73 11.15
N ALA A 404 35.87 -11.17 12.13
CA ALA A 404 34.48 -11.61 11.91
C ALA A 404 33.59 -10.49 11.33
N LEU A 405 33.78 -9.26 11.85
CA LEU A 405 33.05 -8.08 11.33
C LEU A 405 33.37 -7.83 9.87
N LYS A 406 34.67 -7.85 9.51
CA LYS A 406 35.12 -7.68 8.12
C LYS A 406 34.56 -8.75 7.19
N ASN A 407 34.53 -10.01 7.64
CA ASN A 407 34.04 -11.14 6.85
C ASN A 407 32.47 -11.10 6.72
N GLY A 408 31.79 -10.64 7.77
CA GLY A 408 30.32 -10.65 7.83
C GLY A 408 29.65 -9.44 7.22
N LEU A 409 30.32 -8.30 7.17
CA LEU A 409 29.71 -7.02 6.78
C LEU A 409 29.09 -7.02 5.37
N PRO A 410 29.68 -7.69 4.34
CA PRO A 410 29.04 -7.76 3.03
C PRO A 410 27.67 -8.45 3.07
N ASN A 411 27.54 -9.55 3.83
CA ASN A 411 26.29 -10.27 3.99
C ASN A 411 25.27 -9.46 4.83
N PHE A 412 25.77 -8.81 5.89
CA PHE A 412 24.94 -7.91 6.71
C PHE A 412 24.41 -6.73 5.89
N ALA A 413 25.23 -6.12 5.04
CA ALA A 413 24.79 -5.07 4.14
C ALA A 413 23.75 -5.56 3.11
N GLY A 414 23.90 -6.79 2.62
CA GLY A 414 22.92 -7.45 1.77
C GLY A 414 21.58 -7.62 2.48
N GLU A 415 21.61 -8.04 3.75
CA GLU A 415 20.39 -8.21 4.56
C GLU A 415 19.70 -6.88 4.88
N CYS A 416 20.47 -5.81 5.17
CA CYS A 416 19.90 -4.47 5.34
C CYS A 416 19.16 -3.98 4.08
N VAL A 417 19.71 -4.23 2.88
CA VAL A 417 19.05 -3.91 1.62
C VAL A 417 17.83 -4.80 1.38
N SER A 418 17.88 -6.07 1.77
CA SER A 418 16.75 -6.98 1.70
C SER A 418 15.59 -6.50 2.58
N LEU A 419 15.90 -6.09 3.82
CA LEU A 419 14.93 -5.49 4.74
C LEU A 419 14.29 -4.23 4.14
N LEU A 420 15.10 -3.28 3.62
CA LEU A 420 14.60 -2.07 2.97
C LEU A 420 13.56 -2.40 1.88
N LYS A 421 13.85 -3.38 1.03
CA LYS A 421 12.90 -3.81 -0.01
C LYS A 421 11.66 -4.50 0.60
N GLY A 422 11.85 -5.24 1.68
CA GLY A 422 10.79 -5.92 2.40
C GLY A 422 9.79 -4.97 3.03
N THR A 423 10.19 -3.72 3.36
CA THR A 423 9.25 -2.75 3.94
C THR A 423 8.14 -2.31 2.97
N SER A 424 8.24 -2.55 1.67
CA SER A 424 7.21 -2.20 0.69
C SER A 424 5.84 -2.88 0.91
N ILE A 425 5.76 -3.85 1.81
CA ILE A 425 4.50 -4.52 2.16
C ILE A 425 3.72 -3.84 3.30
N VAL A 426 4.26 -2.77 3.92
CA VAL A 426 3.58 -2.11 5.06
C VAL A 426 2.29 -1.40 4.68
N GLY A 427 2.07 -1.14 3.39
CA GLY A 427 0.81 -0.63 2.87
C GLY A 427 -0.40 -1.50 3.24
N TYR A 428 -0.21 -2.81 3.44
CA TYR A 428 -1.28 -3.73 3.87
C TYR A 428 -1.78 -3.50 5.31
N ILE A 429 -1.06 -2.73 6.11
CA ILE A 429 -1.46 -2.30 7.46
C ILE A 429 -1.60 -0.77 7.55
N ALA A 430 -2.08 -0.17 6.47
CA ALA A 430 -2.40 1.27 6.34
C ALA A 430 -1.23 2.24 6.54
N ILE A 431 0.02 1.82 6.38
CA ILE A 431 1.17 2.72 6.45
C ILE A 431 1.44 3.31 5.05
N GLN A 432 1.51 4.64 4.99
CA GLN A 432 1.90 5.34 3.77
C GLN A 432 3.43 5.37 3.62
N ASP A 433 4.01 4.26 3.16
CA ASP A 433 5.41 4.16 2.78
C ASP A 433 5.68 4.73 1.38
N LEU A 434 6.93 4.65 0.93
CA LEU A 434 7.32 5.12 -0.40
C LEU A 434 6.57 4.40 -1.54
N THR A 435 6.32 3.10 -1.42
CA THR A 435 5.60 2.32 -2.43
C THR A 435 4.15 2.76 -2.49
N ARG A 436 3.51 2.91 -1.33
CA ARG A 436 2.12 3.35 -1.24
C ARG A 436 1.93 4.78 -1.76
N ALA A 437 2.85 5.70 -1.42
CA ALA A 437 2.82 7.07 -1.93
C ALA A 437 2.84 7.12 -3.48
N VAL A 438 3.63 6.27 -4.10
CA VAL A 438 3.72 6.16 -5.56
C VAL A 438 2.48 5.51 -6.16
N ASP A 439 1.89 4.51 -5.50
CA ASP A 439 0.63 3.89 -5.92
C ASP A 439 -0.53 4.90 -5.89
N LEU A 440 -0.60 5.76 -4.87
CA LEU A 440 -1.57 6.85 -4.79
C LEU A 440 -1.41 7.84 -5.97
N ILE A 441 -0.17 8.24 -6.28
CA ILE A 441 0.10 9.13 -7.42
C ILE A 441 -0.31 8.46 -8.73
N ARG A 442 -0.01 7.17 -8.90
CA ARG A 442 -0.39 6.39 -10.06
C ARG A 442 -1.93 6.32 -10.21
N GLY A 443 -2.64 6.10 -9.11
CA GLY A 443 -4.10 6.11 -9.05
C GLY A 443 -4.70 7.41 -9.59
N ARG A 444 -4.19 8.55 -9.14
CA ARG A 444 -4.68 9.89 -9.51
C ARG A 444 -4.29 10.34 -10.90
N THR A 445 -3.09 9.99 -11.33
CA THR A 445 -2.56 10.47 -12.62
C THR A 445 -2.89 9.53 -13.76
N TYR A 446 -3.33 8.31 -13.45
CA TYR A 446 -3.48 7.23 -14.42
C TYR A 446 -2.20 7.00 -15.24
N ASP A 447 -1.04 7.35 -14.70
CA ASP A 447 0.28 7.21 -15.31
C ASP A 447 1.08 6.16 -14.54
N ALA A 448 1.24 4.98 -15.11
CA ALA A 448 2.00 3.91 -14.47
C ALA A 448 3.52 4.10 -14.62
N LEU A 449 3.98 4.63 -15.74
CA LEU A 449 5.41 4.62 -16.08
C LEU A 449 6.23 5.53 -15.16
N VAL A 450 5.85 6.81 -15.08
CA VAL A 450 6.65 7.81 -14.33
C VAL A 450 6.72 7.51 -12.84
N PRO A 451 5.59 7.24 -12.13
CA PRO A 451 5.65 6.87 -10.72
C PRO A 451 6.48 5.62 -10.44
N LEU A 452 6.37 4.57 -11.26
CA LEU A 452 7.17 3.34 -11.10
C LEU A 452 8.66 3.57 -11.34
N LEU A 453 9.03 4.44 -12.27
CA LEU A 453 10.43 4.84 -12.46
C LEU A 453 10.96 5.61 -11.25
N ILE A 454 10.17 6.53 -10.69
CA ILE A 454 10.54 7.31 -9.50
C ILE A 454 10.81 6.38 -8.31
N VAL A 455 9.89 5.47 -8.00
CA VAL A 455 10.07 4.56 -6.87
C VAL A 455 11.27 3.64 -7.07
N THR A 456 11.49 3.16 -8.29
CA THR A 456 12.65 2.32 -8.63
C THR A 456 13.95 3.05 -8.38
N VAL A 457 14.07 4.31 -8.84
CA VAL A 457 15.27 5.13 -8.63
C VAL A 457 15.49 5.41 -7.14
N LEU A 458 14.43 5.75 -6.40
CA LEU A 458 14.54 6.06 -4.97
C LEU A 458 14.97 4.84 -4.15
N TYR A 459 14.37 3.66 -4.36
CA TYR A 459 14.83 2.42 -3.70
C TYR A 459 16.27 2.05 -4.08
N PHE A 460 16.65 2.26 -5.34
CA PHE A 460 18.03 2.04 -5.78
C PHE A 460 19.03 2.96 -5.04
N VAL A 461 18.70 4.26 -4.95
CA VAL A 461 19.51 5.25 -4.23
C VAL A 461 19.61 4.89 -2.74
N LEU A 462 18.49 4.55 -2.09
CA LEU A 462 18.50 4.12 -0.69
C LEU A 462 19.36 2.87 -0.46
N ALA A 463 19.21 1.86 -1.30
CA ALA A 463 20.00 0.64 -1.23
C ALA A 463 21.50 0.91 -1.45
N TRP A 464 21.83 1.83 -2.37
CA TRP A 464 23.19 2.27 -2.62
C TRP A 464 23.78 3.02 -1.40
N LEU A 465 23.00 3.93 -0.79
CA LEU A 465 23.41 4.67 0.41
C LEU A 465 23.67 3.74 1.60
N ILE A 466 22.80 2.72 1.83
CA ILE A 466 23.04 1.72 2.86
C ILE A 466 24.35 0.99 2.62
N ARG A 467 24.62 0.52 1.40
CA ARG A 467 25.89 -0.16 1.08
C ARG A 467 27.08 0.76 1.22
N LEU A 468 26.97 2.01 0.78
CA LEU A 468 28.03 3.01 0.87
C LEU A 468 28.40 3.29 2.34
N SER A 469 27.39 3.55 3.20
CA SER A 469 27.60 3.83 4.62
C SER A 469 28.29 2.68 5.35
N LEU A 470 27.86 1.44 5.10
CA LEU A 470 28.47 0.26 5.71
C LEU A 470 29.90 -0.01 5.18
N ASN A 471 30.16 0.22 3.89
CA ASN A 471 31.50 0.07 3.32
C ASN A 471 32.50 1.13 3.84
N LEU A 472 32.03 2.33 4.17
CA LEU A 472 32.90 3.36 4.79
C LEU A 472 33.37 2.95 6.19
N PHE A 473 32.56 2.15 6.92
CA PHE A 473 32.99 1.56 8.19
C PHE A 473 34.12 0.55 8.05
N LEU A 474 34.23 -0.13 6.89
CA LEU A 474 35.37 -1.09 6.65
C LEU A 474 36.67 -0.42 6.28
N LYS A 475 36.63 0.82 5.78
CA LYS A 475 37.82 1.54 5.35
C LYS A 475 38.55 2.27 6.48
N LYS A 476 37.91 2.39 7.64
CA LYS A 476 38.51 2.86 8.90
C LYS A 476 38.96 1.68 9.75
#